data_8f9c9225b8afd0d0cc735995dcf063e6
#
_entry.id   8f9c9225b8afd0d0cc735995dcf063e6
#
_cell.length_a   1.000
_cell.length_b   1.000
_cell.length_c   1.000
_cell.angle_alpha   90.00
_cell.angle_beta   90.00
_cell.angle_gamma   90.00
#
_symmetry.space_group_name_H-M   'P 1'
#
loop_
_entity.id
_entity.type
_entity.pdbx_description
1 polymer ?
#
loop_
_entity_poly.entity_id
_entity_poly.type
_entity_poly.pdbx_seq_one_letter_code
_entity_poly.pdbx_strand_id
1 'polypeptide(L)'
;MRTVRTEDIIKNIKEMCIEANHFLSEDMRQVFEQSVEAEKSPLGSLVLNQLKENLEIAGKDMIPICQDTGMAVVFMKVGQDVHIEGGSLTDAVNEGVRQGYTEGFLRKSVVGDPIKRINTKDNTPAVIHYEITEGDQVDITVAPKGFGSENMSRVFMLKPADGIEGVKEAILTAVRDAGPNACPPMVIGVGIGGTFEKCALMAKHALTRELKDRPSTPWVRELEDEMLSRINQLGIGPGGLGGGTTAFAVNVETYPTHIAGLPMAVNICCHVNRHAHRVL
;
A
#
# COMPACT_ATOMS: atom_id res chain seq x y z
N MET A 1 13.77 -3.59 29.80
CA MET A 1 14.27 -3.78 28.41
C MET A 1 13.85 -5.17 27.97
N ARG A 2 13.08 -5.27 26.93
CA ARG A 2 12.59 -6.52 26.35
C ARG A 2 13.53 -6.97 25.23
N THR A 3 13.89 -8.24 25.20
CA THR A 3 14.72 -8.81 24.13
C THR A 3 13.83 -9.39 23.05
N VAL A 4 14.07 -8.99 21.80
CA VAL A 4 13.44 -9.55 20.60
C VAL A 4 14.57 -10.14 19.75
N ARG A 5 14.43 -11.41 19.37
CA ARG A 5 15.45 -12.11 18.59
C ARG A 5 15.27 -11.88 17.11
N THR A 6 16.38 -11.76 16.40
CA THR A 6 16.36 -11.66 14.93
C THR A 6 15.70 -12.86 14.27
N GLU A 7 15.78 -14.05 14.86
CA GLU A 7 15.10 -15.26 14.40
C GLU A 7 13.56 -15.12 14.37
N ASP A 8 13.00 -14.47 15.40
CA ASP A 8 11.55 -14.21 15.46
C ASP A 8 11.14 -13.19 14.38
N ILE A 9 11.97 -12.19 14.15
CA ILE A 9 11.76 -11.18 13.09
C ILE A 9 11.78 -11.85 11.71
N ILE A 10 12.80 -12.67 11.42
CA ILE A 10 12.93 -13.44 10.17
C ILE A 10 11.67 -14.28 9.93
N LYS A 11 11.27 -15.06 10.94
CA LYS A 11 10.10 -15.92 10.85
C LYS A 11 8.83 -15.15 10.53
N ASN A 12 8.56 -14.08 11.30
CA ASN A 12 7.35 -13.28 11.12
C ASN A 12 7.31 -12.61 9.75
N ILE A 13 8.40 -11.98 9.32
CA ILE A 13 8.47 -11.32 8.00
C ILE A 13 8.29 -12.33 6.86
N LYS A 14 8.89 -13.51 6.97
CA LYS A 14 8.68 -14.61 6.01
C LYS A 14 7.20 -14.94 5.88
N GLU A 15 6.54 -15.23 7.00
CA GLU A 15 5.12 -15.57 7.03
C GLU A 15 4.25 -14.43 6.50
N MET A 16 4.55 -13.19 6.85
CA MET A 16 3.82 -12.00 6.39
C MET A 16 3.96 -11.77 4.89
N CYS A 17 5.13 -12.01 4.29
CA CYS A 17 5.31 -11.95 2.83
C CYS A 17 4.43 -12.96 2.10
N ILE A 18 4.33 -14.17 2.62
CA ILE A 18 3.48 -15.23 2.05
C ILE A 18 2.01 -14.86 2.25
N GLU A 19 1.59 -14.57 3.48
CA GLU A 19 0.22 -14.23 3.82
C GLU A 19 -0.32 -13.09 2.96
N ALA A 20 0.40 -11.97 2.90
CA ALA A 20 -0.04 -10.80 2.14
C ALA A 20 -0.19 -11.06 0.64
N ASN A 21 0.55 -12.01 0.07
CA ASN A 21 0.44 -12.33 -1.35
C ASN A 21 -0.66 -13.35 -1.69
N HIS A 22 -1.24 -14.02 -0.68
CA HIS A 22 -2.28 -15.03 -0.88
C HIS A 22 -3.64 -14.59 -0.36
N PHE A 23 -3.67 -13.66 0.60
CA PHE A 23 -4.91 -13.21 1.24
C PHE A 23 -4.95 -11.68 1.28
N LEU A 24 -6.10 -11.12 0.96
CA LEU A 24 -6.41 -9.73 1.31
C LEU A 24 -6.98 -9.66 2.73
N SER A 25 -6.84 -8.51 3.36
CA SER A 25 -7.46 -8.20 4.65
C SER A 25 -8.99 -8.32 4.57
N GLU A 26 -9.62 -8.52 5.71
CA GLU A 26 -11.07 -8.70 5.78
C GLU A 26 -11.84 -7.48 5.28
N ASP A 27 -11.39 -6.28 5.61
CA ASP A 27 -11.99 -5.03 5.15
C ASP A 27 -11.90 -4.86 3.63
N MET A 28 -10.78 -5.28 3.01
CA MET A 28 -10.66 -5.31 1.55
C MET A 28 -11.65 -6.29 0.92
N ARG A 29 -11.85 -7.48 1.50
CA ARG A 29 -12.83 -8.45 1.01
C ARG A 29 -14.25 -7.89 1.10
N GLN A 30 -14.61 -7.26 2.20
CA GLN A 30 -15.91 -6.61 2.39
C GLN A 30 -16.16 -5.51 1.36
N VAL A 31 -15.16 -4.67 1.06
CA VAL A 31 -15.28 -3.63 0.02
C VAL A 31 -15.47 -4.23 -1.36
N PHE A 32 -14.82 -5.36 -1.68
CA PHE A 32 -15.08 -6.07 -2.92
C PHE A 32 -16.54 -6.52 -3.02
N GLU A 33 -17.10 -7.13 -1.98
CA GLU A 33 -18.50 -7.59 -1.94
C GLU A 33 -19.47 -6.43 -2.12
N GLN A 34 -19.28 -5.35 -1.37
CA GLN A 34 -20.10 -4.14 -1.49
C GLN A 34 -20.03 -3.53 -2.90
N SER A 35 -18.82 -3.56 -3.50
CA SER A 35 -18.62 -3.02 -4.84
C SER A 35 -19.31 -3.85 -5.93
N VAL A 36 -19.31 -5.19 -5.79
CA VAL A 36 -20.05 -6.08 -6.71
C VAL A 36 -21.55 -5.79 -6.67
N GLU A 37 -22.11 -5.56 -5.47
CA GLU A 37 -23.53 -5.25 -5.29
C GLU A 37 -23.90 -3.84 -5.81
N ALA A 38 -22.99 -2.88 -5.65
CA ALA A 38 -23.24 -1.47 -6.02
C ALA A 38 -22.98 -1.15 -7.50
N GLU A 39 -22.17 -1.97 -8.20
CA GLU A 39 -21.77 -1.70 -9.58
C GLU A 39 -22.95 -1.89 -10.55
N LYS A 40 -23.23 -0.84 -11.33
CA LYS A 40 -24.36 -0.80 -12.27
C LYS A 40 -23.98 -1.16 -13.70
N SER A 41 -22.70 -1.08 -14.04
CA SER A 41 -22.19 -1.48 -15.36
C SER A 41 -22.15 -3.01 -15.46
N PRO A 42 -22.81 -3.63 -16.43
CA PRO A 42 -22.72 -5.08 -16.60
C PRO A 42 -21.28 -5.60 -16.79
N LEU A 43 -20.46 -4.82 -17.52
CA LEU A 43 -19.05 -5.16 -17.72
C LEU A 43 -18.24 -4.96 -16.43
N GLY A 44 -18.48 -3.85 -15.71
CA GLY A 44 -17.85 -3.60 -14.41
C GLY A 44 -18.16 -4.69 -13.39
N SER A 45 -19.44 -5.10 -13.30
CA SER A 45 -19.88 -6.20 -12.44
C SER A 45 -19.23 -7.53 -12.82
N LEU A 46 -19.12 -7.84 -14.12
CA LEU A 46 -18.42 -9.04 -14.59
C LEU A 46 -16.95 -9.05 -14.14
N VAL A 47 -16.23 -7.93 -14.30
CA VAL A 47 -14.82 -7.81 -13.91
C VAL A 47 -14.67 -7.96 -12.40
N LEU A 48 -15.51 -7.29 -11.59
CA LEU A 48 -15.46 -7.41 -10.14
C LEU A 48 -15.69 -8.86 -9.66
N ASN A 49 -16.63 -9.57 -10.27
CA ASN A 49 -16.87 -10.98 -9.95
C ASN A 49 -15.67 -11.86 -10.31
N GLN A 50 -15.02 -11.63 -11.46
CA GLN A 50 -13.79 -12.35 -11.82
C GLN A 50 -12.65 -12.06 -10.85
N LEU A 51 -12.49 -10.81 -10.40
CA LEU A 51 -11.49 -10.46 -9.39
C LEU A 51 -11.78 -11.14 -8.05
N LYS A 52 -13.05 -11.20 -7.64
CA LYS A 52 -13.47 -11.92 -6.42
C LYS A 52 -13.18 -13.40 -6.52
N GLU A 53 -13.56 -14.05 -7.62
CA GLU A 53 -13.26 -15.46 -7.89
C GLU A 53 -11.74 -15.74 -7.83
N ASN A 54 -10.94 -14.85 -8.42
CA ASN A 54 -9.48 -14.95 -8.33
C ASN A 54 -8.96 -14.94 -6.89
N LEU A 55 -9.53 -14.12 -6.00
CA LEU A 55 -9.16 -14.09 -4.58
C LEU A 55 -9.50 -15.42 -3.88
N GLU A 56 -10.65 -16.02 -4.20
CA GLU A 56 -11.08 -17.31 -3.65
C GLU A 56 -10.16 -18.45 -4.10
N ILE A 57 -9.82 -18.50 -5.38
CA ILE A 57 -8.88 -19.48 -5.96
C ILE A 57 -7.50 -19.30 -5.31
N ALA A 58 -6.99 -18.07 -5.25
CA ALA A 58 -5.68 -17.79 -4.70
C ALA A 58 -5.53 -18.27 -3.25
N GLY A 59 -6.52 -17.98 -2.40
CA GLY A 59 -6.52 -18.41 -1.00
C GLY A 59 -6.71 -19.91 -0.82
N LYS A 60 -7.56 -20.54 -1.64
CA LYS A 60 -7.82 -21.98 -1.57
C LYS A 60 -6.63 -22.81 -2.03
N ASP A 61 -6.04 -22.45 -3.14
CA ASP A 61 -5.01 -23.24 -3.80
C ASP A 61 -3.59 -22.78 -3.41
N MET A 62 -3.47 -21.79 -2.52
CA MET A 62 -2.20 -21.16 -2.10
C MET A 62 -1.36 -20.71 -3.30
N ILE A 63 -2.02 -20.02 -4.23
CA ILE A 63 -1.41 -19.40 -5.40
C ILE A 63 -1.42 -17.88 -5.18
N PRO A 64 -0.33 -17.14 -5.48
CA PRO A 64 -0.33 -15.70 -5.34
C PRO A 64 -1.47 -15.03 -6.11
N ILE A 65 -2.14 -14.05 -5.49
CA ILE A 65 -3.29 -13.33 -6.07
C ILE A 65 -2.95 -12.69 -7.43
N CYS A 66 -1.69 -12.29 -7.62
CA CYS A 66 -1.22 -11.62 -8.83
C CYS A 66 0.17 -12.13 -9.22
N GLN A 67 0.49 -12.13 -10.51
CA GLN A 67 1.85 -12.43 -10.99
C GLN A 67 2.90 -11.41 -10.53
N ASP A 68 2.51 -10.17 -10.24
CA ASP A 68 3.37 -9.18 -9.59
C ASP A 68 3.20 -9.27 -8.08
N THR A 69 4.06 -10.07 -7.44
CA THR A 69 4.09 -10.22 -5.99
C THR A 69 4.85 -9.09 -5.29
N GLY A 70 5.28 -8.10 -6.06
CA GLY A 70 5.75 -6.80 -5.60
C GLY A 70 7.17 -6.79 -5.04
N MET A 71 7.58 -5.60 -4.65
CA MET A 71 8.75 -5.34 -3.82
C MET A 71 8.29 -5.18 -2.37
N ALA A 72 8.95 -5.82 -1.43
CA ALA A 72 8.57 -5.73 -0.02
C ALA A 72 8.87 -4.33 0.51
N VAL A 73 7.83 -3.63 0.97
CA VAL A 73 7.93 -2.41 1.79
C VAL A 73 7.62 -2.80 3.22
N VAL A 74 8.52 -2.47 4.14
CA VAL A 74 8.40 -2.83 5.55
C VAL A 74 8.39 -1.57 6.39
N PHE A 75 7.28 -1.34 7.11
CA PHE A 75 7.22 -0.33 8.16
C PHE A 75 7.46 -1.02 9.50
N MET A 76 8.38 -0.50 10.27
CA MET A 76 8.76 -1.09 11.54
C MET A 76 8.86 -0.02 12.61
N LYS A 77 7.95 -0.09 13.60
CA LYS A 77 8.04 0.74 14.81
C LYS A 77 8.73 -0.07 15.89
N VAL A 78 9.86 0.44 16.35
CA VAL A 78 10.68 -0.23 17.36
C VAL A 78 10.59 0.55 18.65
N GLY A 79 10.10 -0.09 19.70
CA GLY A 79 10.05 0.48 21.03
C GLY A 79 11.46 0.80 21.55
N GLN A 80 11.64 1.96 22.18
CA GLN A 80 12.95 2.40 22.69
C GLN A 80 13.50 1.49 23.81
N ASP A 81 12.67 0.67 24.44
CA ASP A 81 13.04 -0.29 25.47
C ASP A 81 13.26 -1.71 24.91
N VAL A 82 13.30 -1.86 23.58
CA VAL A 82 13.62 -3.12 22.89
C VAL A 82 15.12 -3.26 22.73
N HIS A 83 15.63 -4.46 23.02
CA HIS A 83 16.96 -4.89 22.65
C HIS A 83 16.87 -5.96 21.56
N ILE A 84 17.46 -5.69 20.41
CA ILE A 84 17.52 -6.66 19.31
C ILE A 84 18.74 -7.56 19.52
N GLU A 85 18.52 -8.88 19.61
CA GLU A 85 19.56 -9.88 19.82
C GLU A 85 19.67 -10.82 18.61
N GLY A 86 20.89 -11.24 18.27
CA GLY A 86 21.16 -12.24 17.24
C GLY A 86 21.70 -11.67 15.92
N GLY A 87 21.92 -10.34 15.83
CA GLY A 87 22.56 -9.72 14.68
C GLY A 87 21.90 -8.42 14.22
N SER A 88 22.15 -8.05 12.97
CA SER A 88 21.59 -6.83 12.35
C SER A 88 20.09 -6.96 12.11
N LEU A 89 19.31 -5.98 12.60
CA LEU A 89 17.87 -5.91 12.35
C LEU A 89 17.57 -5.82 10.84
N THR A 90 18.32 -5.01 10.12
CA THR A 90 18.13 -4.85 8.65
C THR A 90 18.43 -6.16 7.92
N ASP A 91 19.44 -6.91 8.33
CA ASP A 91 19.75 -8.20 7.71
C ASP A 91 18.67 -9.24 8.03
N ALA A 92 18.13 -9.22 9.25
CA ALA A 92 17.02 -10.09 9.64
C ALA A 92 15.77 -9.82 8.81
N VAL A 93 15.41 -8.55 8.56
CA VAL A 93 14.29 -8.18 7.68
C VAL A 93 14.52 -8.72 6.27
N ASN A 94 15.69 -8.48 5.69
CA ASN A 94 16.01 -8.96 4.35
C ASN A 94 16.04 -10.49 4.26
N GLU A 95 16.53 -11.18 5.30
CA GLU A 95 16.50 -12.64 5.36
C GLU A 95 15.05 -13.17 5.40
N GLY A 96 14.19 -12.57 6.19
CA GLY A 96 12.75 -12.90 6.20
C GLY A 96 12.09 -12.73 4.83
N VAL A 97 12.38 -11.63 4.14
CA VAL A 97 11.90 -11.40 2.76
C VAL A 97 12.44 -12.44 1.80
N ARG A 98 13.75 -12.74 1.84
CA ARG A 98 14.38 -13.77 1.00
C ARG A 98 13.70 -15.13 1.16
N GLN A 99 13.51 -15.56 2.41
CA GLN A 99 12.83 -16.83 2.71
C GLN A 99 11.37 -16.79 2.25
N GLY A 100 10.63 -15.72 2.55
CA GLY A 100 9.23 -15.57 2.18
C GLY A 100 9.01 -15.64 0.66
N TYR A 101 9.83 -14.95 -0.11
CA TYR A 101 9.72 -14.97 -1.58
C TYR A 101 10.22 -16.29 -2.19
N THR A 102 11.07 -17.03 -1.50
CA THR A 102 11.56 -18.33 -1.98
C THR A 102 10.58 -19.45 -1.63
N GLU A 103 10.18 -19.56 -0.38
CA GLU A 103 9.31 -20.62 0.12
C GLU A 103 7.85 -20.44 -0.30
N GLY A 104 7.40 -19.17 -0.45
CA GLY A 104 6.07 -18.82 -0.97
C GLY A 104 5.97 -18.86 -2.50
N PHE A 105 7.02 -19.28 -3.21
CA PHE A 105 7.06 -19.31 -4.69
C PHE A 105 6.70 -17.96 -5.33
N LEU A 106 7.04 -16.85 -4.65
CA LEU A 106 6.75 -15.50 -5.08
C LEU A 106 7.75 -15.05 -6.17
N ARG A 107 7.31 -14.15 -7.04
CA ARG A 107 8.15 -13.62 -8.12
C ARG A 107 9.26 -12.73 -7.58
N LYS A 108 10.52 -13.03 -7.91
CA LYS A 108 11.68 -12.21 -7.56
C LYS A 108 11.84 -11.09 -8.58
N SER A 109 11.37 -9.90 -8.25
CA SER A 109 11.27 -8.76 -9.17
C SER A 109 12.32 -7.68 -8.93
N VAL A 110 13.09 -7.75 -7.84
CA VAL A 110 14.08 -6.73 -7.48
C VAL A 110 15.33 -6.83 -8.36
N VAL A 111 15.77 -5.68 -8.85
CA VAL A 111 17.04 -5.50 -9.57
C VAL A 111 18.03 -4.74 -8.69
N GLY A 112 19.27 -5.20 -8.65
CA GLY A 112 20.32 -4.64 -7.77
C GLY A 112 20.85 -3.29 -8.25
N ASP A 113 20.63 -2.95 -9.51
CA ASP A 113 20.98 -1.65 -10.08
C ASP A 113 19.83 -1.17 -10.98
N PRO A 114 19.32 0.06 -10.80
CA PRO A 114 18.14 0.53 -11.53
C PRO A 114 18.38 0.78 -13.03
N ILE A 115 19.64 0.94 -13.44
CA ILE A 115 20.00 1.16 -14.83
C ILE A 115 20.46 -0.14 -15.51
N LYS A 116 21.37 -0.89 -14.88
CA LYS A 116 21.89 -2.17 -15.42
C LYS A 116 20.87 -3.31 -15.30
N ARG A 117 19.92 -3.21 -14.39
CA ARG A 117 18.76 -4.08 -14.22
C ARG A 117 19.07 -5.57 -14.00
N ILE A 118 20.16 -5.85 -13.32
CA ILE A 118 20.54 -7.22 -12.95
C ILE A 118 19.68 -7.66 -11.77
N ASN A 119 18.92 -8.75 -11.94
CA ASN A 119 18.03 -9.28 -10.91
C ASN A 119 18.81 -9.82 -9.72
N THR A 120 18.37 -9.53 -8.50
CA THR A 120 19.00 -9.98 -7.25
C THR A 120 18.76 -11.45 -6.96
N LYS A 121 17.75 -12.07 -7.59
CA LYS A 121 17.33 -13.48 -7.52
C LYS A 121 16.68 -13.91 -6.20
N ASP A 122 16.55 -13.01 -5.24
CA ASP A 122 15.98 -13.29 -3.92
C ASP A 122 14.95 -12.24 -3.43
N ASN A 123 14.66 -11.26 -4.30
CA ASN A 123 13.73 -10.14 -4.04
C ASN A 123 14.18 -9.20 -2.90
N THR A 124 15.47 -9.16 -2.59
CA THR A 124 16.07 -8.21 -1.65
C THR A 124 16.90 -7.16 -2.38
N PRO A 125 17.19 -5.99 -1.76
CA PRO A 125 16.73 -5.59 -0.44
C PRO A 125 15.26 -5.17 -0.40
N ALA A 126 14.64 -5.28 0.76
CA ALA A 126 13.38 -4.63 1.06
C ALA A 126 13.55 -3.10 1.19
N VAL A 127 12.47 -2.35 0.99
CA VAL A 127 12.41 -0.94 1.38
C VAL A 127 11.93 -0.86 2.82
N ILE A 128 12.81 -0.49 3.75
CA ILE A 128 12.53 -0.55 5.18
C ILE A 128 12.45 0.87 5.74
N HIS A 129 11.38 1.15 6.45
CA HIS A 129 11.16 2.40 7.18
C HIS A 129 11.11 2.10 8.66
N TYR A 130 12.07 2.66 9.42
CA TYR A 130 12.13 2.52 10.87
C TYR A 130 11.58 3.77 11.56
N GLU A 131 10.79 3.55 12.61
CA GLU A 131 10.34 4.57 13.53
C GLU A 131 10.64 4.10 14.96
N ILE A 132 11.24 4.96 15.77
CA ILE A 132 11.45 4.68 17.20
C ILE A 132 10.26 5.24 17.96
N THR A 133 9.63 4.38 18.78
CA THR A 133 8.46 4.72 19.57
C THR A 133 8.70 4.45 21.05
N GLU A 134 7.80 4.92 21.90
CA GLU A 134 7.81 4.55 23.32
C GLU A 134 7.46 3.07 23.50
N GLY A 135 7.92 2.48 24.60
CA GLY A 135 7.58 1.11 25.00
C GLY A 135 8.58 0.05 24.52
N ASP A 136 8.15 -1.19 24.57
CA ASP A 136 8.99 -2.38 24.40
C ASP A 136 8.46 -3.37 23.35
N GLN A 137 7.63 -2.90 22.44
CA GLN A 137 7.10 -3.71 21.34
C GLN A 137 7.81 -3.40 20.02
N VAL A 138 7.78 -4.37 19.11
CA VAL A 138 8.13 -4.18 17.71
C VAL A 138 6.90 -4.39 16.87
N ASP A 139 6.39 -3.31 16.28
CA ASP A 139 5.24 -3.32 15.39
C ASP A 139 5.75 -3.38 13.95
N ILE A 140 5.31 -4.37 13.20
CA ILE A 140 5.78 -4.66 11.85
C ILE A 140 4.60 -4.72 10.89
N THR A 141 4.68 -3.94 9.81
CA THR A 141 3.78 -4.06 8.66
C THR A 141 4.60 -4.39 7.42
N VAL A 142 4.27 -5.49 6.75
CA VAL A 142 4.84 -5.87 5.44
C VAL A 142 3.80 -5.62 4.36
N ALA A 143 4.12 -4.76 3.41
CA ALA A 143 3.26 -4.38 2.30
C ALA A 143 3.98 -4.65 0.97
N PRO A 144 3.76 -5.81 0.33
CA PRO A 144 4.30 -6.09 -1.00
C PRO A 144 3.66 -5.16 -2.03
N LYS A 145 4.43 -4.27 -2.63
CA LYS A 145 3.95 -3.24 -3.55
C LYS A 145 4.26 -3.57 -5.00
N GLY A 146 3.22 -3.85 -5.78
CA GLY A 146 3.32 -4.08 -7.22
C GLY A 146 3.63 -2.79 -8.01
N PHE A 147 4.45 -2.90 -9.05
CA PHE A 147 4.99 -1.74 -9.75
C PHE A 147 4.11 -1.21 -10.88
N GLY A 148 3.13 -1.96 -11.35
CA GLY A 148 2.14 -1.43 -12.29
C GLY A 148 1.46 -0.17 -11.74
N SER A 149 0.92 -0.27 -10.52
CA SER A 149 0.30 0.87 -9.84
C SER A 149 1.32 1.81 -9.19
N GLU A 150 2.48 1.33 -8.73
CA GLU A 150 3.53 2.19 -8.17
C GLU A 150 4.00 3.24 -9.17
N ASN A 151 4.20 2.85 -10.43
CA ASN A 151 4.63 3.76 -11.50
C ASN A 151 3.63 4.89 -11.79
N MET A 152 2.38 4.74 -11.35
CA MET A 152 1.33 5.75 -11.52
C MET A 152 1.29 6.79 -10.42
N SER A 153 2.10 6.64 -9.37
CA SER A 153 2.16 7.55 -8.24
C SER A 153 2.84 8.88 -8.61
N ARG A 154 2.47 9.97 -7.90
CA ARG A 154 2.95 11.33 -8.17
C ARG A 154 3.29 12.07 -6.88
N VAL A 155 4.29 12.93 -6.94
CA VAL A 155 4.61 13.93 -5.91
C VAL A 155 4.34 15.31 -6.51
N PHE A 156 3.69 16.17 -5.75
CA PHE A 156 3.37 17.54 -6.13
C PHE A 156 3.93 18.49 -5.08
N MET A 157 4.60 19.54 -5.52
CA MET A 157 5.05 20.65 -4.68
C MET A 157 4.11 21.83 -4.91
N LEU A 158 2.95 21.78 -4.25
CA LEU A 158 1.94 22.83 -4.35
C LEU A 158 2.36 24.09 -3.58
N LYS A 159 1.75 25.21 -3.94
CA LYS A 159 1.87 26.46 -3.19
C LYS A 159 0.79 26.53 -2.12
N PRO A 160 1.02 27.18 -0.98
CA PRO A 160 -0.03 27.40 0.02
C PRO A 160 -1.30 28.06 -0.55
N ALA A 161 -1.16 28.93 -1.55
CA ALA A 161 -2.28 29.58 -2.22
C ALA A 161 -3.17 28.62 -3.03
N ASP A 162 -2.67 27.45 -3.44
CA ASP A 162 -3.47 26.45 -4.14
C ASP A 162 -4.52 25.80 -3.23
N GLY A 163 -4.27 25.81 -1.91
CA GLY A 163 -5.20 25.39 -0.88
C GLY A 163 -5.77 24.00 -1.09
N ILE A 164 -6.95 23.77 -0.53
CA ILE A 164 -7.62 22.47 -0.59
C ILE A 164 -8.05 22.09 -2.02
N GLU A 165 -8.40 23.06 -2.86
CA GLU A 165 -8.80 22.79 -4.24
C GLU A 165 -7.60 22.32 -5.08
N GLY A 166 -6.41 22.88 -4.86
CA GLY A 166 -5.18 22.37 -5.48
C GLY A 166 -4.86 20.93 -5.07
N VAL A 167 -5.09 20.58 -3.79
CA VAL A 167 -4.95 19.20 -3.29
C VAL A 167 -5.92 18.26 -4.01
N LYS A 168 -7.20 18.62 -4.09
CA LYS A 168 -8.22 17.83 -4.77
C LYS A 168 -7.89 17.59 -6.24
N GLU A 169 -7.48 18.65 -6.95
CA GLU A 169 -7.12 18.53 -8.38
C GLU A 169 -5.86 17.70 -8.60
N ALA A 170 -4.86 17.78 -7.70
CA ALA A 170 -3.67 16.94 -7.76
C ALA A 170 -4.02 15.45 -7.59
N ILE A 171 -4.93 15.10 -6.67
CA ILE A 171 -5.43 13.73 -6.50
C ILE A 171 -6.13 13.25 -7.78
N LEU A 172 -7.06 14.04 -8.32
CA LEU A 172 -7.77 13.69 -9.55
C LEU A 172 -6.83 13.55 -10.75
N THR A 173 -5.84 14.42 -10.86
CA THR A 173 -4.83 14.36 -11.93
C THR A 173 -4.03 13.06 -11.84
N ALA A 174 -3.55 12.68 -10.66
CA ALA A 174 -2.82 11.42 -10.49
C ALA A 174 -3.68 10.20 -10.87
N VAL A 175 -4.96 10.19 -10.51
CA VAL A 175 -5.89 9.10 -10.83
C VAL A 175 -6.23 9.05 -12.33
N ARG A 176 -6.48 10.20 -12.97
CA ARG A 176 -6.72 10.26 -14.43
C ARG A 176 -5.52 9.77 -15.21
N ASP A 177 -4.31 10.21 -14.83
CA ASP A 177 -3.06 9.79 -15.47
C ASP A 177 -2.80 8.29 -15.29
N ALA A 178 -3.17 7.74 -14.13
CA ALA A 178 -3.07 6.31 -13.87
C ALA A 178 -4.02 5.51 -14.77
N GLY A 179 -5.27 5.92 -14.86
CA GLY A 179 -6.27 5.29 -15.69
C GLY A 179 -6.31 3.77 -15.52
N PRO A 180 -6.41 2.99 -16.60
CA PRO A 180 -6.44 1.54 -16.57
C PRO A 180 -5.10 0.91 -16.14
N ASN A 181 -3.98 1.64 -16.27
CA ASN A 181 -2.62 1.12 -15.98
C ASN A 181 -2.40 0.77 -14.50
N ALA A 182 -3.23 1.32 -13.61
CA ALA A 182 -3.17 1.01 -12.18
C ALA A 182 -3.96 -0.24 -11.79
N CYS A 183 -4.58 -0.95 -12.73
CA CYS A 183 -5.46 -2.10 -12.49
C CYS A 183 -6.57 -1.78 -11.46
N PRO A 184 -7.48 -0.84 -11.77
CA PRO A 184 -8.57 -0.47 -10.87
C PRO A 184 -9.54 -1.64 -10.60
N PRO A 185 -10.30 -1.60 -9.49
CA PRO A 185 -10.46 -0.47 -8.56
C PRO A 185 -9.22 -0.21 -7.70
N MET A 186 -8.92 1.05 -7.48
CA MET A 186 -7.70 1.48 -6.80
C MET A 186 -7.93 1.70 -5.30
N VAL A 187 -6.87 1.56 -4.51
CA VAL A 187 -6.75 2.19 -3.19
C VAL A 187 -5.73 3.33 -3.32
N ILE A 188 -6.09 4.51 -2.85
CA ILE A 188 -5.31 5.72 -3.05
C ILE A 188 -4.81 6.23 -1.71
N GLY A 189 -3.50 6.19 -1.51
CA GLY A 189 -2.84 6.78 -0.36
C GLY A 189 -2.41 8.21 -0.68
N VAL A 190 -2.73 9.14 0.19
CA VAL A 190 -2.40 10.55 0.05
C VAL A 190 -1.64 11.02 1.28
N GLY A 191 -0.50 11.65 1.08
CA GLY A 191 0.26 12.32 2.13
C GLY A 191 0.28 13.82 1.88
N ILE A 192 -0.13 14.62 2.85
CA ILE A 192 -0.20 16.07 2.75
C ILE A 192 0.65 16.73 3.84
N GLY A 193 1.57 17.58 3.44
CA GLY A 193 2.45 18.30 4.36
C GLY A 193 3.81 17.60 4.56
N GLY A 194 4.52 17.99 5.63
CA GLY A 194 5.91 17.56 5.84
C GLY A 194 6.86 18.20 4.83
N THR A 195 7.70 17.38 4.25
CA THR A 195 8.70 17.68 3.24
C THR A 195 8.50 16.79 2.01
N PHE A 196 9.31 16.94 0.96
CA PHE A 196 9.24 16.15 -0.27
C PHE A 196 9.20 14.63 -0.01
N GLU A 197 10.12 14.13 0.82
CA GLU A 197 10.19 12.71 1.16
C GLU A 197 9.12 12.29 2.17
N LYS A 198 8.74 13.18 3.11
CA LYS A 198 7.75 12.87 4.14
C LYS A 198 6.36 12.69 3.56
N CYS A 199 5.93 13.55 2.63
CA CYS A 199 4.62 13.37 2.00
C CYS A 199 4.56 12.09 1.16
N ALA A 200 5.64 11.71 0.48
CA ALA A 200 5.72 10.46 -0.27
C ALA A 200 5.65 9.23 0.66
N LEU A 201 6.36 9.27 1.79
CA LEU A 201 6.33 8.22 2.81
C LEU A 201 4.93 8.07 3.41
N MET A 202 4.27 9.17 3.78
CA MET A 202 2.90 9.16 4.30
C MET A 202 1.91 8.60 3.29
N ALA A 203 2.00 8.99 2.01
CA ALA A 203 1.14 8.44 0.97
C ALA A 203 1.30 6.92 0.82
N LYS A 204 2.52 6.41 0.97
CA LYS A 204 2.79 4.97 0.98
C LYS A 204 2.22 4.29 2.21
N HIS A 205 2.44 4.88 3.39
CA HIS A 205 1.94 4.36 4.66
C HIS A 205 0.41 4.34 4.71
N ALA A 206 -0.25 5.38 4.18
CA ALA A 206 -1.71 5.47 4.11
C ALA A 206 -2.36 4.28 3.38
N LEU A 207 -1.65 3.61 2.47
CA LEU A 207 -2.13 2.39 1.82
C LEU A 207 -2.23 1.18 2.77
N THR A 208 -1.58 1.22 3.92
CA THR A 208 -1.60 0.12 4.91
C THR A 208 -2.65 0.32 6.01
N ARG A 209 -3.37 1.46 5.99
CA ARG A 209 -4.47 1.70 6.91
C ARG A 209 -5.68 0.84 6.54
N GLU A 210 -6.30 0.20 7.53
CA GLU A 210 -7.56 -0.51 7.31
C GLU A 210 -8.63 0.46 6.77
N LEU A 211 -9.40 0.03 5.78
CA LEU A 211 -10.36 0.90 5.07
C LEU A 211 -11.52 1.36 5.97
N LYS A 212 -11.81 0.61 7.04
CA LYS A 212 -12.80 0.98 8.06
C LYS A 212 -12.30 2.05 9.03
N ASP A 213 -10.98 2.21 9.15
CA ASP A 213 -10.38 3.15 10.07
C ASP A 213 -10.45 4.56 9.51
N ARG A 214 -11.22 5.42 10.18
CA ARG A 214 -11.47 6.78 9.72
C ARG A 214 -10.56 7.77 10.47
N PRO A 215 -10.01 8.79 9.78
CA PRO A 215 -9.22 9.82 10.43
C PRO A 215 -10.01 10.52 11.54
N SER A 216 -9.35 10.86 12.63
CA SER A 216 -9.98 11.63 13.72
C SER A 216 -10.31 13.07 13.31
N THR A 217 -9.54 13.63 12.39
CA THR A 217 -9.66 15.02 11.90
C THR A 217 -10.83 15.16 10.92
N PRO A 218 -11.87 15.98 11.23
CA PRO A 218 -13.08 16.04 10.43
C PRO A 218 -12.86 16.39 8.96
N TRP A 219 -12.07 17.44 8.67
CA TRP A 219 -11.82 17.88 7.28
C TRP A 219 -11.08 16.81 6.44
N VAL A 220 -10.29 15.97 7.09
CA VAL A 220 -9.61 14.85 6.39
C VAL A 220 -10.62 13.80 5.99
N ARG A 221 -11.56 13.45 6.88
CA ARG A 221 -12.67 12.53 6.54
C ARG A 221 -13.51 13.04 5.39
N GLU A 222 -13.89 14.32 5.44
CA GLU A 222 -14.65 14.97 4.37
C GLU A 222 -13.90 14.94 3.05
N LEU A 223 -12.59 15.17 3.06
CA LEU A 223 -11.74 15.08 1.88
C LEU A 223 -11.72 13.64 1.31
N GLU A 224 -11.55 12.63 2.16
CA GLU A 224 -11.56 11.23 1.75
C GLU A 224 -12.88 10.85 1.07
N ASP A 225 -14.01 11.20 1.67
CA ASP A 225 -15.35 10.90 1.16
C ASP A 225 -15.63 11.65 -0.16
N GLU A 226 -15.30 12.93 -0.22
CA GLU A 226 -15.46 13.73 -1.43
C GLU A 226 -14.60 13.16 -2.56
N MET A 227 -13.33 12.87 -2.29
CA MET A 227 -12.42 12.40 -3.32
C MET A 227 -12.79 11.02 -3.82
N LEU A 228 -13.21 10.10 -2.96
CA LEU A 228 -13.70 8.79 -3.38
C LEU A 228 -14.91 8.93 -4.31
N SER A 229 -15.86 9.80 -3.95
CA SER A 229 -17.04 10.08 -4.80
C SER A 229 -16.64 10.66 -6.17
N ARG A 230 -15.78 11.68 -6.19
CA ARG A 230 -15.31 12.32 -7.43
C ARG A 230 -14.49 11.38 -8.33
N ILE A 231 -13.66 10.53 -7.73
CA ILE A 231 -12.86 9.54 -8.46
C ILE A 231 -13.78 8.49 -9.10
N ASN A 232 -14.79 8.01 -8.40
CA ASN A 232 -15.73 7.05 -8.93
C ASN A 232 -16.60 7.64 -10.06
N GLN A 233 -16.83 8.96 -10.05
CA GLN A 233 -17.50 9.69 -11.16
C GLN A 233 -16.64 9.80 -12.43
N LEU A 234 -15.33 9.52 -12.36
CA LEU A 234 -14.49 9.51 -13.56
C LEU A 234 -14.85 8.36 -14.52
N GLY A 235 -15.54 7.34 -14.03
CA GLY A 235 -16.03 6.25 -14.86
C GLY A 235 -14.96 5.35 -15.46
N ILE A 236 -13.72 5.35 -14.90
CA ILE A 236 -12.64 4.46 -15.35
C ILE A 236 -13.06 3.02 -15.13
N GLY A 237 -13.65 2.72 -13.97
CA GLY A 237 -14.28 1.45 -13.64
C GLY A 237 -13.34 0.27 -13.45
N PRO A 238 -13.87 -0.89 -13.06
CA PRO A 238 -13.10 -2.12 -12.84
C PRO A 238 -12.31 -2.54 -14.08
N GLY A 239 -11.03 -2.86 -13.90
CA GLY A 239 -10.12 -3.19 -14.99
C GLY A 239 -9.86 -2.06 -15.99
N GLY A 240 -10.36 -0.83 -15.75
CA GLY A 240 -10.30 0.28 -16.69
C GLY A 240 -11.28 0.14 -17.87
N LEU A 241 -12.30 -0.69 -17.73
CA LEU A 241 -13.27 -1.03 -18.79
C LEU A 241 -14.61 -0.27 -18.66
N GLY A 242 -14.62 0.76 -17.83
CA GLY A 242 -15.83 1.54 -17.53
C GLY A 242 -16.62 0.97 -16.37
N GLY A 243 -17.41 1.83 -15.73
CA GLY A 243 -18.23 1.51 -14.56
C GLY A 243 -18.08 2.51 -13.44
N GLY A 244 -18.83 2.29 -12.36
CA GLY A 244 -18.90 3.19 -11.22
C GLY A 244 -17.78 3.02 -10.21
N THR A 245 -17.12 1.85 -10.20
CA THR A 245 -16.11 1.51 -9.18
C THR A 245 -14.70 1.71 -9.72
N THR A 246 -14.19 2.93 -9.67
CA THR A 246 -12.81 3.28 -10.06
C THR A 246 -11.83 3.10 -8.89
N ALA A 247 -12.27 3.38 -7.68
CA ALA A 247 -11.51 3.22 -6.45
C ALA A 247 -12.36 2.62 -5.33
N PHE A 248 -11.71 1.87 -4.45
CA PHE A 248 -12.30 1.34 -3.22
C PHE A 248 -12.19 2.33 -2.05
N ALA A 249 -11.08 3.04 -1.96
CA ALA A 249 -10.82 3.99 -0.89
C ALA A 249 -9.84 5.08 -1.28
N VAL A 250 -9.93 6.19 -0.56
CA VAL A 250 -8.91 7.24 -0.48
C VAL A 250 -8.52 7.38 0.99
N ASN A 251 -7.26 7.16 1.31
CA ASN A 251 -6.71 7.25 2.66
C ASN A 251 -5.73 8.43 2.72
N VAL A 252 -5.98 9.39 3.60
CA VAL A 252 -5.20 10.62 3.72
C VAL A 252 -4.47 10.65 5.05
N GLU A 253 -3.17 10.92 5.01
CA GLU A 253 -2.34 11.25 6.16
C GLU A 253 -1.82 12.69 6.04
N THR A 254 -1.70 13.35 7.18
CA THR A 254 -1.25 14.74 7.23
C THR A 254 -0.11 14.95 8.22
N TYR A 255 0.75 15.91 7.93
CA TYR A 255 1.85 16.28 8.80
C TYR A 255 2.07 17.80 8.76
N PRO A 256 2.49 18.44 9.87
CA PRO A 256 2.88 19.85 9.86
C PRO A 256 3.90 20.16 8.76
N THR A 257 3.78 21.33 8.13
CA THR A 257 4.67 21.73 7.05
C THR A 257 5.19 23.15 7.21
N HIS A 258 6.17 23.52 6.41
CA HIS A 258 6.70 24.89 6.39
C HIS A 258 5.66 25.86 5.82
N ILE A 259 5.58 27.10 6.38
CA ILE A 259 4.58 28.10 6.00
C ILE A 259 4.57 28.46 4.50
N ALA A 260 5.70 28.29 3.83
CA ALA A 260 5.84 28.61 2.40
C ALA A 260 5.61 27.41 1.46
N GLY A 261 5.23 26.24 1.97
CA GLY A 261 5.06 25.04 1.16
C GLY A 261 3.75 24.30 1.41
N LEU A 262 3.33 23.52 0.41
CA LEU A 262 2.24 22.55 0.51
C LEU A 262 2.64 21.30 -0.29
N PRO A 263 3.67 20.55 0.17
CA PRO A 263 4.05 19.31 -0.47
C PRO A 263 2.95 18.28 -0.28
N MET A 264 2.70 17.48 -1.32
CA MET A 264 1.80 16.34 -1.24
C MET A 264 2.22 15.22 -2.18
N ALA A 265 1.79 14.02 -1.86
CA ALA A 265 2.00 12.86 -2.72
C ALA A 265 0.72 12.04 -2.82
N VAL A 266 0.56 11.39 -3.97
CA VAL A 266 -0.49 10.41 -4.23
C VAL A 266 0.20 9.10 -4.61
N ASN A 267 0.06 8.08 -3.77
CA ASN A 267 0.54 6.73 -4.05
C ASN A 267 -0.65 5.85 -4.42
N ILE A 268 -0.58 5.27 -5.61
CA ILE A 268 -1.68 4.46 -6.15
C ILE A 268 -1.39 2.98 -5.93
N CYS A 269 -2.38 2.26 -5.40
CA CYS A 269 -2.38 0.81 -5.34
C CYS A 269 -3.52 0.24 -6.17
N CYS A 270 -3.30 -0.92 -6.80
CA CYS A 270 -4.32 -1.64 -7.55
C CYS A 270 -5.34 -2.31 -6.61
N HIS A 271 -6.29 -3.03 -7.17
CA HIS A 271 -7.28 -3.81 -6.43
C HIS A 271 -6.66 -4.87 -5.49
N VAL A 272 -5.40 -5.24 -5.70
CA VAL A 272 -4.65 -6.10 -4.77
C VAL A 272 -3.87 -5.21 -3.80
N ASN A 273 -4.59 -4.42 -2.99
CA ASN A 273 -3.99 -3.69 -1.87
C ASN A 273 -3.80 -4.64 -0.71
N ARG A 274 -2.58 -5.09 -0.52
CA ARG A 274 -2.20 -6.19 0.38
C ARG A 274 -1.15 -5.78 1.38
N HIS A 275 -1.35 -6.16 2.61
CA HIS A 275 -0.37 -6.03 3.68
C HIS A 275 -0.68 -7.03 4.79
N ALA A 276 0.32 -7.32 5.61
CA ALA A 276 0.17 -8.10 6.83
C ALA A 276 0.78 -7.34 7.99
N HIS A 277 0.23 -7.51 9.18
CA HIS A 277 0.64 -6.79 10.39
C HIS A 277 0.89 -7.76 11.54
N ARG A 278 1.95 -7.50 12.32
CA ARG A 278 2.31 -8.27 13.54
C ARG A 278 2.92 -7.35 14.57
N VAL A 279 2.65 -7.65 15.83
CA VAL A 279 3.30 -7.01 16.99
C VAL A 279 4.06 -8.08 17.76
N LEU A 280 5.36 -7.86 17.93
CA LEU A 280 6.28 -8.70 18.69
C LEU A 280 6.59 -8.11 20.05
#